data_f4c11025968294fc14d344126289e29f
#
_entry.id   f4c11025968294fc14d344126289e29f
#
_cell.length_a   1.000
_cell.length_b   1.000
_cell.length_c   1.000
_cell.angle_alpha   90.00
_cell.angle_beta   90.00
_cell.angle_gamma   90.00
#
_symmetry.space_group_name_H-M   'P 1'
#
loop_
_entity.id
_entity.type
_entity.pdbx_description
1 polymer ?
#
loop_
_entity_poly.entity_id
_entity_poly.type
_entity_poly.pdbx_seq_one_letter_code
_entity_poly.pdbx_strand_id
1 'polypeptide(L)'
;MYSLSPANQAWLAHGFGEYYRYTGDAEFLRERAYPYMKETGIFLGELLEERDDGTLSLPVSSSPEIHDDTEKAWLTPMSNYDLALLLNLYESLEKYSILLKDPMEEKWKEIRKRLPKLAVNEKKVLMLSPDESLEESHRHFSNAIAVSPLGLISCEGEGREIIDAVIKDYERLGTGQWVGYTFTWMAHLYALQGNGEKAAEYPNIFWKYFCGSNGFHLNGDFQKKGYSDFTYRPFTLEGNMF
;
A
#
# COMPACT_ATOMS: atom_id res chain seq x y z
N MET A 1 -6.90 15.62 -0.43
CA MET A 1 -6.49 15.68 -1.84
C MET A 1 -6.26 14.29 -2.39
N TYR A 2 -7.22 13.80 -3.17
CA TYR A 2 -7.22 12.38 -3.56
C TYR A 2 -6.17 12.00 -4.61
N SER A 3 -5.61 12.97 -5.31
CA SER A 3 -4.85 12.73 -6.53
C SER A 3 -3.40 13.22 -6.50
N LEU A 4 -2.91 13.70 -5.37
CA LEU A 4 -1.60 14.34 -5.31
C LEU A 4 -0.55 13.57 -4.49
N SER A 5 -0.66 12.24 -4.37
CA SER A 5 0.48 11.45 -3.89
C SER A 5 1.50 11.33 -5.01
N PRO A 6 2.69 11.90 -4.86
CA PRO A 6 3.73 11.82 -5.89
C PRO A 6 4.14 10.38 -6.19
N ALA A 7 4.09 9.50 -5.20
CA ALA A 7 4.51 8.10 -5.35
C ALA A 7 3.46 7.18 -5.99
N ASN A 8 2.25 7.65 -6.34
CA ASN A 8 1.24 6.82 -7.01
C ASN A 8 1.72 6.13 -8.29
N GLN A 9 2.66 6.74 -9.03
CA GLN A 9 3.27 6.09 -10.18
C GLN A 9 4.06 4.83 -9.80
N ALA A 10 4.64 4.79 -8.60
CA ALA A 10 5.32 3.61 -8.10
C ALA A 10 4.34 2.46 -7.78
N TRP A 11 3.08 2.77 -7.48
CA TRP A 11 2.05 1.73 -7.38
C TRP A 11 1.84 1.00 -8.71
N LEU A 12 1.73 1.75 -9.81
CA LEU A 12 1.61 1.12 -11.13
C LEU A 12 2.89 0.35 -11.50
N ALA A 13 4.06 0.87 -11.13
CA ALA A 13 5.35 0.18 -11.30
C ALA A 13 5.37 -1.17 -10.54
N HIS A 14 4.79 -1.22 -9.34
CA HIS A 14 4.62 -2.47 -8.59
C HIS A 14 3.80 -3.49 -9.40
N GLY A 15 2.67 -3.10 -10.00
CA GLY A 15 1.86 -4.00 -10.83
C GLY A 15 2.62 -4.58 -12.02
N PHE A 16 3.48 -3.80 -12.68
CA PHE A 16 4.39 -4.32 -13.72
C PHE A 16 5.39 -5.34 -13.17
N GLY A 17 5.92 -5.09 -11.98
CA GLY A 17 6.82 -6.02 -11.28
C GLY A 17 6.12 -7.34 -10.92
N GLU A 18 4.88 -7.26 -10.43
CA GLU A 18 4.07 -8.45 -10.13
C GLU A 18 3.83 -9.30 -11.36
N TYR A 19 3.47 -8.69 -12.49
CA TYR A 19 3.30 -9.44 -13.74
C TYR A 19 4.56 -10.28 -14.05
N TYR A 20 5.74 -9.66 -13.99
CA TYR A 20 6.98 -10.40 -14.19
C TYR A 20 7.21 -11.48 -13.14
N ARG A 21 6.92 -11.21 -11.88
CA ARG A 21 7.11 -12.20 -10.79
C ARG A 21 6.22 -13.44 -10.98
N TYR A 22 4.99 -13.25 -11.48
CA TYR A 22 4.05 -14.35 -11.72
C TYR A 22 4.30 -15.12 -13.01
N THR A 23 4.79 -14.45 -14.06
CA THR A 23 4.92 -15.05 -15.38
C THR A 23 6.33 -15.48 -15.74
N GLY A 24 7.36 -14.84 -15.14
CA GLY A 24 8.75 -15.01 -15.55
C GLY A 24 9.06 -14.43 -16.93
N ASP A 25 8.17 -13.60 -17.50
CA ASP A 25 8.31 -13.01 -18.84
C ASP A 25 9.44 -11.98 -18.87
N ALA A 26 10.63 -12.43 -19.24
CA ALA A 26 11.83 -11.61 -19.31
C ALA A 26 11.79 -10.57 -20.45
N GLU A 27 11.04 -10.81 -21.51
CA GLU A 27 10.85 -9.86 -22.61
C GLU A 27 9.96 -8.70 -22.13
N PHE A 28 8.84 -9.00 -21.49
CA PHE A 28 8.00 -7.99 -20.86
C PHE A 28 8.76 -7.15 -19.82
N LEU A 29 9.59 -7.81 -18.98
CA LEU A 29 10.41 -7.07 -18.02
C LEU A 29 11.33 -6.07 -18.74
N ARG A 30 12.04 -6.50 -19.77
CA ARG A 30 13.02 -5.69 -20.49
C ARG A 30 12.39 -4.57 -21.28
N GLU A 31 11.28 -4.86 -21.98
CA GLU A 31 10.71 -3.95 -22.97
C GLU A 31 9.57 -3.07 -22.45
N ARG A 32 8.97 -3.45 -21.32
CA ARG A 32 7.80 -2.75 -20.76
C ARG A 32 7.99 -2.34 -19.30
N ALA A 33 8.19 -3.32 -18.40
CA ALA A 33 8.18 -3.06 -16.98
C ALA A 33 9.36 -2.19 -16.54
N TYR A 34 10.59 -2.63 -16.85
CA TYR A 34 11.78 -1.92 -16.40
C TYR A 34 11.92 -0.50 -16.98
N PRO A 35 11.66 -0.24 -18.27
CA PRO A 35 11.65 1.13 -18.79
C PRO A 35 10.68 2.05 -18.04
N TYR A 36 9.45 1.60 -17.77
CA TYR A 36 8.48 2.36 -16.99
C TYR A 36 8.98 2.62 -15.56
N MET A 37 9.44 1.58 -14.88
CA MET A 37 9.99 1.71 -13.52
C MET A 37 11.18 2.67 -13.48
N LYS A 38 12.08 2.60 -14.47
CA LYS A 38 13.27 3.43 -14.58
C LYS A 38 12.91 4.91 -14.70
N GLU A 39 12.01 5.26 -15.60
CA GLU A 39 11.54 6.64 -15.76
C GLU A 39 10.82 7.12 -14.49
N THR A 40 10.00 6.29 -13.89
CA THR A 40 9.35 6.59 -12.60
C THR A 40 10.38 6.82 -11.50
N GLY A 41 11.42 5.99 -11.43
CA GLY A 41 12.50 6.12 -10.44
C GLY A 41 13.37 7.36 -10.65
N ILE A 42 13.62 7.77 -11.90
CA ILE A 42 14.30 9.02 -12.22
C ILE A 42 13.47 10.20 -11.77
N PHE A 43 12.19 10.25 -12.17
CA PHE A 43 11.27 11.32 -11.82
C PHE A 43 11.12 11.49 -10.32
N LEU A 44 10.83 10.39 -9.59
CA LEU A 44 10.67 10.47 -8.13
C LEU A 44 12.00 10.81 -7.44
N GLY A 45 13.12 10.33 -7.95
CA GLY A 45 14.45 10.67 -7.44
C GLY A 45 14.79 12.16 -7.56
N GLU A 46 14.28 12.84 -8.59
CA GLU A 46 14.44 14.29 -8.77
C GLU A 46 13.54 15.11 -7.83
N LEU A 47 12.45 14.51 -7.34
CA LEU A 47 11.56 15.14 -6.35
C LEU A 47 12.06 14.97 -4.90
N LEU A 48 12.95 14.01 -4.66
CA LEU A 48 13.47 13.77 -3.31
C LEU A 48 14.43 14.87 -2.88
N GLU A 49 14.19 15.41 -1.69
CA GLU A 49 15.03 16.40 -1.04
C GLU A 49 15.79 15.77 0.13
N GLU A 50 17.04 16.20 0.31
CA GLU A 50 17.86 15.80 1.43
C GLU A 50 17.47 16.56 2.70
N ARG A 51 17.23 15.82 3.78
CA ARG A 51 16.95 16.37 5.11
C ARG A 51 18.26 16.59 5.88
N ASP A 52 18.17 17.31 7.00
CA ASP A 52 19.31 17.64 7.86
C ASP A 52 20.05 16.40 8.39
N ASP A 53 19.35 15.26 8.52
CA ASP A 53 19.90 13.99 8.98
C ASP A 53 20.51 13.15 7.85
N GLY A 54 20.55 13.67 6.60
CA GLY A 54 21.05 12.99 5.41
C GLY A 54 20.07 12.00 4.78
N THR A 55 18.87 11.82 5.32
CA THR A 55 17.83 11.03 4.70
C THR A 55 17.15 11.78 3.55
N LEU A 56 16.50 11.03 2.66
CA LEU A 56 15.73 11.57 1.54
C LEU A 56 14.23 11.55 1.86
N SER A 57 13.53 12.61 1.48
CA SER A 57 12.10 12.74 1.70
C SER A 57 11.43 13.46 0.53
N LEU A 58 10.18 13.11 0.23
CA LEU A 58 9.35 13.95 -0.63
C LEU A 58 8.97 15.24 0.12
N PRO A 59 9.05 16.40 -0.53
CA PRO A 59 8.65 17.68 0.08
C PRO A 59 7.14 17.76 0.30
N VAL A 60 6.39 17.00 -0.48
CA VAL A 60 4.93 16.90 -0.45
C VAL A 60 4.56 15.43 -0.40
N SER A 61 3.76 15.04 0.58
CA SER A 61 3.33 13.66 0.78
C SER A 61 1.90 13.62 1.30
N SER A 62 1.16 12.60 0.90
CA SER A 62 -0.21 12.38 1.35
C SER A 62 -0.47 10.88 1.53
N SER A 63 -1.64 10.55 2.05
CA SER A 63 -2.13 9.18 2.11
C SER A 63 -3.56 9.15 1.56
N PRO A 64 -3.98 8.10 0.83
CA PRO A 64 -5.26 8.07 0.16
C PRO A 64 -6.43 8.42 1.08
N GLU A 65 -7.12 9.51 0.76
CA GLU A 65 -8.33 9.99 1.43
C GLU A 65 -8.19 10.26 2.94
N ILE A 66 -6.96 10.40 3.45
CA ILE A 66 -6.74 10.87 4.80
C ILE A 66 -6.85 12.40 4.79
N HIS A 67 -7.69 12.93 5.71
CA HIS A 67 -8.02 14.36 5.85
C HIS A 67 -8.66 15.03 4.63
N ASP A 68 -9.18 14.22 3.69
CA ASP A 68 -9.89 14.68 2.48
C ASP A 68 -9.12 15.76 1.68
N ASP A 69 -9.77 16.84 1.28
CA ASP A 69 -9.17 17.94 0.53
C ASP A 69 -8.77 19.14 1.41
N THR A 70 -8.44 18.89 2.66
CA THR A 70 -7.95 19.93 3.58
C THR A 70 -6.42 20.06 3.53
N GLU A 71 -5.89 21.15 4.08
CA GLU A 71 -4.43 21.35 4.21
C GLU A 71 -3.77 20.26 5.06
N LYS A 72 -4.51 19.65 5.98
CA LYS A 72 -4.03 18.53 6.82
C LYS A 72 -3.73 17.26 6.02
N ALA A 73 -4.25 17.14 4.77
CA ALA A 73 -3.94 16.03 3.88
C ALA A 73 -2.45 15.96 3.48
N TRP A 74 -1.74 17.09 3.61
CA TRP A 74 -0.29 17.12 3.45
C TRP A 74 0.40 16.62 4.71
N LEU A 75 0.86 15.37 4.64
CA LEU A 75 1.57 14.72 5.74
C LEU A 75 3.05 15.08 5.66
N THR A 76 3.55 15.73 6.70
CA THR A 76 4.97 16.08 6.88
C THR A 76 5.38 15.68 8.29
N PRO A 77 6.36 14.82 8.48
CA PRO A 77 7.21 14.16 7.47
C PRO A 77 6.44 13.20 6.55
N MET A 78 7.14 12.75 5.48
CA MET A 78 6.59 11.88 4.44
C MET A 78 5.79 10.70 5.00
N SER A 79 4.63 10.43 4.40
CA SER A 79 3.73 9.34 4.79
C SER A 79 4.36 7.95 4.62
N ASN A 80 3.96 7.00 5.44
CA ASN A 80 4.31 5.60 5.25
C ASN A 80 3.81 5.04 3.90
N TYR A 81 2.72 5.59 3.37
CA TYR A 81 2.21 5.22 2.06
C TYR A 81 3.20 5.53 0.94
N ASP A 82 3.61 6.80 0.82
CA ASP A 82 4.59 7.20 -0.19
C ASP A 82 5.95 6.55 0.05
N LEU A 83 6.39 6.47 1.30
CA LEU A 83 7.66 5.84 1.66
C LEU A 83 7.70 4.35 1.28
N ALA A 84 6.65 3.60 1.55
CA ALA A 84 6.59 2.19 1.18
C ALA A 84 6.62 1.99 -0.33
N LEU A 85 5.94 2.84 -1.09
CA LEU A 85 5.98 2.81 -2.56
C LEU A 85 7.38 3.12 -3.09
N LEU A 86 8.08 4.11 -2.52
CA LEU A 86 9.46 4.43 -2.89
C LEU A 86 10.41 3.27 -2.56
N LEU A 87 10.31 2.69 -1.36
CA LEU A 87 11.13 1.55 -0.96
C LEU A 87 10.96 0.37 -1.92
N ASN A 88 9.71 0.03 -2.25
CA ASN A 88 9.40 -1.06 -3.20
C ASN A 88 9.92 -0.77 -4.61
N LEU A 89 9.75 0.47 -5.09
CA LEU A 89 10.23 0.87 -6.41
C LEU A 89 11.76 0.75 -6.50
N TYR A 90 12.49 1.36 -5.56
CA TYR A 90 13.96 1.36 -5.64
C TYR A 90 14.57 0.01 -5.36
N GLU A 91 13.94 -0.84 -4.53
CA GLU A 91 14.33 -2.25 -4.38
C GLU A 91 14.14 -3.04 -5.69
N SER A 92 13.02 -2.84 -6.36
CA SER A 92 12.73 -3.47 -7.66
C SER A 92 13.70 -2.99 -8.74
N LEU A 93 13.98 -1.68 -8.79
CA LEU A 93 14.94 -1.09 -9.73
C LEU A 93 16.36 -1.60 -9.50
N GLU A 94 16.83 -1.69 -8.24
CA GLU A 94 18.13 -2.29 -7.91
C GLU A 94 18.20 -3.74 -8.42
N LYS A 95 17.21 -4.55 -8.09
CA LYS A 95 17.13 -5.95 -8.50
C LYS A 95 17.10 -6.15 -10.01
N TYR A 96 16.27 -5.39 -10.71
CA TYR A 96 16.09 -5.56 -12.15
C TYR A 96 17.21 -4.92 -12.97
N SER A 97 17.87 -3.87 -12.46
CA SER A 97 19.08 -3.34 -13.10
C SER A 97 20.22 -4.36 -13.10
N ILE A 98 20.42 -5.09 -12.01
CA ILE A 98 21.38 -6.20 -11.95
C ILE A 98 21.04 -7.26 -13.01
N LEU A 99 19.78 -7.70 -13.03
CA LEU A 99 19.30 -8.75 -13.94
C LEU A 99 19.47 -8.35 -15.42
N LEU A 100 19.19 -7.08 -15.75
CA LEU A 100 19.25 -6.55 -17.11
C LEU A 100 20.62 -5.94 -17.46
N LYS A 101 21.58 -5.90 -16.51
CA LYS A 101 22.89 -5.28 -16.64
C LYS A 101 22.81 -3.78 -17.00
N ASP A 102 21.86 -3.07 -16.39
CA ASP A 102 21.74 -1.63 -16.51
C ASP A 102 22.72 -0.94 -15.55
N PRO A 103 23.47 0.08 -16.00
CA PRO A 103 24.51 0.74 -15.18
C PRO A 103 23.95 1.58 -14.01
N MET A 104 22.64 1.71 -13.87
CA MET A 104 22.00 2.55 -12.85
C MET A 104 21.84 1.84 -11.48
N GLU A 105 22.32 0.62 -11.32
CA GLU A 105 22.22 -0.16 -10.07
C GLU A 105 22.66 0.64 -8.84
N GLU A 106 23.86 1.20 -8.87
CA GLU A 106 24.40 1.93 -7.71
C GLU A 106 23.60 3.19 -7.38
N LYS A 107 23.00 3.85 -8.38
CA LYS A 107 22.10 4.99 -8.15
C LYS A 107 20.86 4.57 -7.38
N TRP A 108 20.22 3.47 -7.78
CA TRP A 108 19.01 2.98 -7.12
C TRP A 108 19.27 2.54 -5.68
N LYS A 109 20.36 1.84 -5.49
CA LYS A 109 20.83 1.39 -4.18
C LYS A 109 21.15 2.55 -3.25
N GLU A 110 21.80 3.61 -3.76
CA GLU A 110 22.11 4.79 -2.97
C GLU A 110 20.85 5.53 -2.54
N ILE A 111 19.88 5.75 -3.44
CA ILE A 111 18.60 6.37 -3.09
C ILE A 111 17.89 5.51 -2.03
N ARG A 112 17.76 4.19 -2.25
CA ARG A 112 17.07 3.29 -1.32
C ARG A 112 17.68 3.31 0.08
N LYS A 113 19.01 3.34 0.20
CA LYS A 113 19.70 3.40 1.49
C LYS A 113 19.45 4.67 2.27
N ARG A 114 19.16 5.76 1.57
CA ARG A 114 18.92 7.06 2.18
C ARG A 114 17.44 7.32 2.47
N LEU A 115 16.53 6.45 2.04
CA LEU A 115 15.14 6.52 2.48
C LEU A 115 15.04 6.17 3.97
N PRO A 116 14.18 6.86 4.76
CA PRO A 116 14.02 6.58 6.17
C PRO A 116 13.35 5.21 6.40
N LYS A 117 13.25 4.81 7.66
CA LYS A 117 12.48 3.64 8.04
C LYS A 117 10.98 3.98 8.11
N LEU A 118 10.13 2.98 7.87
CA LEU A 118 8.70 3.11 8.09
C LEU A 118 8.42 3.49 9.55
N ALA A 119 7.52 4.44 9.75
CA ALA A 119 7.11 4.89 11.06
C ALA A 119 6.23 3.83 11.75
N VAL A 120 6.64 3.43 12.94
CA VAL A 120 5.96 2.45 13.79
C VAL A 120 5.85 3.03 15.18
N ASN A 121 4.67 2.97 15.79
CA ASN A 121 4.47 3.48 17.15
C ASN A 121 4.96 2.48 18.23
N GLU A 122 4.86 2.86 19.48
CA GLU A 122 5.29 2.03 20.62
C GLU A 122 4.55 0.69 20.72
N LYS A 123 3.36 0.58 20.11
CA LYS A 123 2.56 -0.64 20.04
C LYS A 123 2.87 -1.49 18.82
N LYS A 124 3.91 -1.19 18.07
CA LYS A 124 4.29 -1.85 16.82
C LYS A 124 3.26 -1.66 15.67
N VAL A 125 2.38 -0.67 15.75
CA VAL A 125 1.43 -0.36 14.68
C VAL A 125 2.08 0.61 13.69
N LEU A 126 1.94 0.33 12.38
CA LEU A 126 2.36 1.22 11.31
C LEU A 126 1.53 2.51 11.34
N MET A 127 2.20 3.65 11.35
CA MET A 127 1.60 4.98 11.41
C MET A 127 1.24 5.51 10.01
N LEU A 128 0.43 6.55 9.94
CA LEU A 128 0.20 7.28 8.68
C LEU A 128 1.45 8.05 8.24
N SER A 129 2.08 8.72 9.19
CA SER A 129 3.35 9.43 9.08
C SER A 129 4.08 9.35 10.43
N PRO A 130 5.35 9.77 10.56
CA PRO A 130 6.05 9.78 11.85
C PRO A 130 5.32 10.52 12.97
N ASP A 131 4.49 11.50 12.64
CA ASP A 131 3.77 12.34 13.59
C ASP A 131 2.30 11.98 13.76
N GLU A 132 1.79 11.01 12.99
CA GLU A 132 0.35 10.70 12.97
C GLU A 132 0.05 9.22 12.88
N SER A 133 -0.80 8.72 13.77
CA SER A 133 -1.38 7.38 13.73
C SER A 133 -2.78 7.40 13.09
N LEU A 134 -3.22 6.27 12.56
CA LEU A 134 -4.61 6.08 12.16
C LEU A 134 -5.46 5.86 13.42
N GLU A 135 -6.39 6.80 13.73
CA GLU A 135 -7.17 6.77 14.95
C GLU A 135 -8.66 6.45 14.73
N GLU A 136 -9.08 6.30 13.48
CA GLU A 136 -10.46 6.00 13.11
C GLU A 136 -10.56 4.89 12.07
N SER A 137 -11.74 4.28 11.97
CA SER A 137 -12.02 3.32 10.90
C SER A 137 -11.84 3.99 9.54
N HIS A 138 -11.14 3.34 8.63
CA HIS A 138 -10.90 3.88 7.30
C HIS A 138 -10.92 2.77 6.24
N ARG A 139 -11.39 3.09 5.03
CA ARG A 139 -11.48 2.10 3.94
C ARG A 139 -10.14 1.77 3.30
N HIS A 140 -9.17 2.68 3.35
CA HIS A 140 -7.82 2.47 2.84
C HIS A 140 -6.87 2.10 3.98
N PHE A 141 -6.25 0.94 3.88
CA PHE A 141 -5.17 0.51 4.80
C PHE A 141 -3.81 1.02 4.31
N SER A 142 -3.77 2.28 3.93
CA SER A 142 -2.61 2.90 3.29
C SER A 142 -1.36 2.91 4.17
N ASN A 143 -1.52 3.03 5.50
CA ASN A 143 -0.42 2.91 6.44
C ASN A 143 0.18 1.49 6.48
N ALA A 144 -0.58 0.45 6.08
CA ALA A 144 -0.12 -0.93 6.05
C ALA A 144 0.19 -1.47 4.63
N ILE A 145 0.25 -0.60 3.62
CA ILE A 145 0.60 -1.00 2.24
C ILE A 145 1.94 -1.74 2.18
N ALA A 146 2.87 -1.41 3.06
CA ALA A 146 4.16 -2.09 3.18
C ALA A 146 4.03 -3.57 3.56
N VAL A 147 2.97 -3.95 4.28
CA VAL A 147 2.66 -5.36 4.60
C VAL A 147 2.05 -6.03 3.38
N SER A 148 0.96 -5.47 2.86
CA SER A 148 0.21 -5.96 1.70
C SER A 148 -0.34 -4.77 0.92
N PRO A 149 -0.12 -4.68 -0.40
CA PRO A 149 0.44 -5.71 -1.28
C PRO A 149 1.97 -5.70 -1.44
N LEU A 150 2.71 -4.72 -0.89
CA LEU A 150 4.11 -4.52 -1.26
C LEU A 150 5.08 -5.58 -0.69
N GLY A 151 4.69 -6.31 0.37
CA GLY A 151 5.51 -7.40 0.92
C GLY A 151 6.86 -6.96 1.49
N LEU A 152 6.99 -5.71 1.94
CA LEU A 152 8.23 -5.17 2.53
C LEU A 152 8.42 -5.59 4.00
N ILE A 153 7.36 -6.05 4.64
CA ILE A 153 7.36 -6.50 6.03
C ILE A 153 7.34 -8.02 6.05
N SER A 154 8.35 -8.63 6.67
CA SER A 154 8.46 -10.08 6.81
C SER A 154 7.33 -10.66 7.67
N CYS A 155 6.88 -11.88 7.33
CA CYS A 155 5.93 -12.64 8.16
C CYS A 155 6.58 -13.31 9.39
N GLU A 156 7.86 -13.06 9.64
CA GLU A 156 8.65 -13.64 10.72
C GLU A 156 9.29 -12.56 11.59
N GLY A 157 9.66 -12.92 12.82
CA GLY A 157 10.38 -12.04 13.75
C GLY A 157 9.61 -10.75 14.03
N GLU A 158 10.32 -9.62 14.00
CA GLU A 158 9.74 -8.30 14.27
C GLU A 158 8.63 -7.93 13.27
N GLY A 159 8.76 -8.34 12.02
CA GLY A 159 7.74 -8.10 11.00
C GLY A 159 6.41 -8.78 11.34
N ARG A 160 6.45 -9.98 11.92
CA ARG A 160 5.27 -10.67 12.43
C ARG A 160 4.60 -9.89 13.56
N GLU A 161 5.36 -9.34 14.48
CA GLU A 161 4.81 -8.51 15.57
C GLU A 161 4.09 -7.27 15.02
N ILE A 162 4.64 -6.65 13.97
CA ILE A 162 4.01 -5.52 13.28
C ILE A 162 2.69 -5.94 12.62
N ILE A 163 2.66 -7.07 11.90
CA ILE A 163 1.45 -7.59 11.25
C ILE A 163 0.36 -7.85 12.30
N ASP A 164 0.71 -8.53 13.39
CA ASP A 164 -0.23 -8.83 14.47
C ASP A 164 -0.79 -7.56 15.13
N ALA A 165 0.07 -6.55 15.35
CA ALA A 165 -0.32 -5.27 15.92
C ALA A 165 -1.25 -4.46 14.99
N VAL A 166 -0.94 -4.42 13.70
CA VAL A 166 -1.76 -3.75 12.67
C VAL A 166 -3.14 -4.38 12.57
N ILE A 167 -3.24 -5.71 12.50
CA ILE A 167 -4.52 -6.43 12.47
C ILE A 167 -5.34 -6.10 13.71
N LYS A 168 -4.75 -6.22 14.89
CA LYS A 168 -5.42 -5.91 16.16
C LYS A 168 -5.90 -4.46 16.22
N ASP A 169 -5.15 -3.53 15.67
CA ASP A 169 -5.53 -2.12 15.64
C ASP A 169 -6.71 -1.89 14.70
N TYR A 170 -6.73 -2.49 13.50
CA TYR A 170 -7.88 -2.40 12.60
C TYR A 170 -9.14 -3.06 13.18
N GLU A 171 -9.01 -4.18 13.90
CA GLU A 171 -10.12 -4.79 14.64
C GLU A 171 -10.67 -3.83 15.72
N ARG A 172 -9.81 -3.11 16.43
CA ARG A 172 -10.17 -2.10 17.44
C ARG A 172 -10.89 -0.90 16.81
N LEU A 173 -10.40 -0.41 15.68
CA LEU A 173 -10.99 0.73 14.95
C LEU A 173 -12.35 0.37 14.32
N GLY A 174 -12.58 -0.92 14.05
CA GLY A 174 -13.83 -1.43 13.53
C GLY A 174 -14.05 -1.20 12.04
N THR A 175 -15.19 -1.65 11.55
CA THR A 175 -15.50 -1.72 10.12
C THR A 175 -16.39 -0.58 9.62
N GLY A 176 -16.73 0.38 10.46
CA GLY A 176 -17.73 1.42 10.15
C GLY A 176 -17.47 2.14 8.82
N GLN A 177 -16.23 2.49 8.55
CA GLN A 177 -15.82 3.17 7.32
C GLN A 177 -15.26 2.22 6.24
N TRP A 178 -15.42 0.91 6.41
CA TRP A 178 -14.95 -0.05 5.41
C TRP A 178 -15.90 -0.15 4.22
N VAL A 179 -15.33 -0.52 3.09
CA VAL A 179 -16.05 -0.88 1.87
C VAL A 179 -15.64 -2.28 1.42
N GLY A 180 -16.22 -2.81 0.37
CA GLY A 180 -16.00 -4.21 0.00
C GLY A 180 -14.53 -4.61 -0.14
N TYR A 181 -13.72 -3.83 -0.85
CA TYR A 181 -12.29 -4.15 -1.02
C TYR A 181 -11.50 -4.15 0.30
N THR A 182 -11.95 -3.42 1.31
CA THR A 182 -11.29 -3.41 2.62
C THR A 182 -11.33 -4.78 3.27
N PHE A 183 -12.43 -5.51 3.10
CA PHE A 183 -12.55 -6.89 3.59
C PHE A 183 -11.58 -7.83 2.87
N THR A 184 -11.39 -7.69 1.56
CA THR A 184 -10.42 -8.51 0.83
C THR A 184 -8.98 -8.15 1.22
N TRP A 185 -8.71 -6.86 1.46
CA TRP A 185 -7.40 -6.44 1.97
C TRP A 185 -7.10 -7.02 3.36
N MET A 186 -8.09 -6.98 4.25
CA MET A 186 -7.95 -7.59 5.57
C MET A 186 -7.75 -9.10 5.50
N ALA A 187 -8.37 -9.78 4.52
CA ALA A 187 -8.12 -11.20 4.27
C ALA A 187 -6.65 -11.50 3.94
N HIS A 188 -6.01 -10.64 3.16
CA HIS A 188 -4.57 -10.76 2.88
C HIS A 188 -3.73 -10.61 4.16
N LEU A 189 -4.06 -9.65 5.02
CA LEU A 189 -3.36 -9.49 6.30
C LEU A 189 -3.52 -10.72 7.18
N TYR A 190 -4.72 -11.30 7.28
CA TYR A 190 -4.93 -12.56 8.02
C TYR A 190 -4.19 -13.75 7.40
N ALA A 191 -4.11 -13.81 6.06
CA ALA A 191 -3.32 -14.86 5.40
C ALA A 191 -1.83 -14.74 5.76
N LEU A 192 -1.26 -13.53 5.73
CA LEU A 192 0.11 -13.26 6.16
C LEU A 192 0.31 -13.52 7.65
N GLN A 193 -0.72 -13.32 8.47
CA GLN A 193 -0.74 -13.71 9.87
C GLN A 193 -0.80 -15.23 10.06
N GLY A 194 -1.13 -16.02 9.06
CA GLY A 194 -1.38 -17.46 9.15
C GLY A 194 -2.74 -17.83 9.74
N ASN A 195 -3.67 -16.88 9.87
CA ASN A 195 -5.04 -17.11 10.27
C ASN A 195 -5.91 -17.49 9.07
N GLY A 196 -5.81 -18.75 8.63
CA GLY A 196 -6.50 -19.23 7.44
C GLY A 196 -8.03 -19.18 7.54
N GLU A 197 -8.59 -19.31 8.76
CA GLU A 197 -10.04 -19.23 8.98
C GLU A 197 -10.56 -17.83 8.63
N LYS A 198 -10.00 -16.80 9.23
CA LYS A 198 -10.38 -15.40 8.92
C LYS A 198 -10.02 -14.99 7.49
N ALA A 199 -8.88 -15.45 6.97
CA ALA A 199 -8.51 -15.22 5.59
C ALA A 199 -9.53 -15.78 4.58
N ALA A 200 -10.22 -16.86 4.92
CA ALA A 200 -11.30 -17.44 4.12
C ALA A 200 -12.67 -16.79 4.38
N GLU A 201 -12.93 -16.33 5.62
CA GLU A 201 -14.19 -15.68 6.00
C GLU A 201 -14.40 -14.35 5.28
N TYR A 202 -13.39 -13.49 5.26
CA TYR A 202 -13.51 -12.11 4.77
C TYR A 202 -13.83 -11.98 3.27
N PRO A 203 -13.28 -12.80 2.36
CA PRO A 203 -13.74 -12.85 0.97
C PRO A 203 -15.20 -13.29 0.82
N ASN A 204 -15.71 -14.15 1.73
CA ASN A 204 -17.11 -14.53 1.73
C ASN A 204 -18.02 -13.36 2.13
N ILE A 205 -17.60 -12.50 3.09
CA ILE A 205 -18.31 -11.27 3.43
C ILE A 205 -18.37 -10.35 2.21
N PHE A 206 -17.22 -10.10 1.57
CA PHE A 206 -17.14 -9.32 0.34
C PHE A 206 -18.11 -9.84 -0.74
N TRP A 207 -18.02 -11.13 -1.05
CA TRP A 207 -18.83 -11.75 -2.10
C TRP A 207 -20.33 -11.66 -1.83
N LYS A 208 -20.75 -11.93 -0.58
CA LYS A 208 -22.16 -11.95 -0.23
C LYS A 208 -22.80 -10.57 -0.10
N TYR A 209 -22.06 -9.60 0.43
CA TYR A 209 -22.67 -8.36 0.91
C TYR A 209 -22.21 -7.12 0.16
N PHE A 210 -21.11 -7.22 -0.60
CA PHE A 210 -20.54 -6.12 -1.36
C PHE A 210 -20.46 -6.39 -2.87
N CYS A 211 -21.05 -7.48 -3.35
CA CYS A 211 -21.15 -7.76 -4.79
C CYS A 211 -22.59 -7.79 -5.25
N GLY A 212 -22.83 -7.25 -6.44
CA GLY A 212 -24.11 -7.37 -7.14
C GLY A 212 -24.31 -8.75 -7.71
N SER A 213 -25.52 -9.03 -8.24
CA SER A 213 -25.85 -10.31 -8.87
C SER A 213 -25.01 -10.63 -10.12
N ASN A 214 -24.40 -9.60 -10.72
CA ASN A 214 -23.46 -9.71 -11.84
C ASN A 214 -21.99 -9.91 -11.41
N GLY A 215 -21.73 -10.03 -10.09
CA GLY A 215 -20.39 -10.19 -9.53
C GLY A 215 -19.61 -8.88 -9.36
N PHE A 216 -20.15 -7.74 -9.74
CA PHE A 216 -19.44 -6.47 -9.59
C PHE A 216 -19.50 -5.97 -8.14
N HIS A 217 -18.37 -5.43 -7.68
CA HIS A 217 -18.25 -4.80 -6.39
C HIS A 217 -19.16 -3.58 -6.28
N LEU A 218 -19.91 -3.50 -5.20
CA LEU A 218 -20.72 -2.36 -4.79
C LEU A 218 -20.10 -1.72 -3.55
N ASN A 219 -19.89 -0.43 -3.59
CA ASN A 219 -19.06 0.28 -2.61
C ASN A 219 -19.72 0.50 -1.24
N GLY A 220 -20.70 -0.29 -0.86
CA GLY A 220 -21.36 -0.15 0.43
C GLY A 220 -22.08 -1.42 0.86
N ASP A 221 -22.40 -1.52 2.14
CA ASP A 221 -23.27 -2.57 2.71
C ASP A 221 -24.74 -2.27 2.36
N PHE A 222 -25.07 -2.39 1.07
CA PHE A 222 -26.39 -2.07 0.53
C PHE A 222 -27.51 -2.97 1.09
N GLN A 223 -27.15 -4.09 1.67
CA GLN A 223 -28.08 -5.01 2.34
C GLN A 223 -28.29 -4.66 3.82
N LYS A 224 -27.57 -3.66 4.34
CA LYS A 224 -27.64 -3.20 5.75
C LYS A 224 -27.44 -4.32 6.75
N LYS A 225 -26.37 -5.09 6.58
CA LYS A 225 -26.01 -6.22 7.46
C LYS A 225 -25.14 -5.82 8.64
N GLY A 226 -24.78 -4.53 8.73
CA GLY A 226 -23.96 -3.99 9.82
C GLY A 226 -22.46 -4.16 9.60
N TYR A 227 -22.03 -4.42 8.38
CA TYR A 227 -20.60 -4.52 8.04
C TYR A 227 -19.94 -3.16 7.77
N SER A 228 -20.76 -2.14 7.46
CA SER A 228 -20.30 -0.79 7.17
C SER A 228 -21.41 0.22 7.43
N ASP A 229 -21.05 1.44 7.78
CA ASP A 229 -21.95 2.59 7.84
C ASP A 229 -22.33 3.11 6.45
N PHE A 230 -21.53 2.77 5.43
CA PHE A 230 -21.88 3.05 4.04
C PHE A 230 -22.93 2.05 3.55
N THR A 231 -24.18 2.50 3.40
CA THR A 231 -25.32 1.66 3.01
C THR A 231 -25.86 1.93 1.62
N TYR A 232 -25.11 2.59 0.77
CA TYR A 232 -25.51 3.02 -0.55
C TYR A 232 -24.94 2.15 -1.69
N ARG A 233 -25.49 2.29 -2.89
CA ARG A 233 -25.02 1.67 -4.14
C ARG A 233 -24.60 2.75 -5.13
N PRO A 234 -23.62 3.59 -4.89
CA PRO A 234 -23.39 4.72 -5.78
C PRO A 234 -22.71 4.30 -7.09
N PHE A 235 -21.84 3.32 -7.05
CA PHE A 235 -21.07 2.86 -8.20
C PHE A 235 -20.47 1.47 -7.92
N THR A 236 -20.05 0.81 -8.99
CA THR A 236 -19.28 -0.41 -8.93
C THR A 236 -17.79 -0.09 -8.97
N LEU A 237 -17.02 -0.75 -8.14
CA LEU A 237 -15.56 -0.77 -8.22
C LEU A 237 -15.13 -2.12 -8.76
N GLU A 238 -14.10 -2.13 -9.56
CA GLU A 238 -13.59 -3.35 -10.16
C GLU A 238 -12.76 -4.18 -9.18
N GLY A 239 -12.79 -5.47 -9.40
CA GLY A 239 -12.15 -6.57 -8.77
C GLY A 239 -11.00 -6.32 -7.80
N ASN A 240 -11.27 -6.55 -6.52
CA ASN A 240 -10.30 -6.49 -5.44
C ASN A 240 -10.04 -7.88 -4.81
N MET A 241 -10.22 -8.93 -5.60
CA MET A 241 -10.05 -10.32 -5.15
C MET A 241 -8.73 -10.93 -5.65
N PHE A 242 -7.63 -10.19 -5.60
CA PHE A 242 -6.33 -10.67 -6.06
C PHE A 242 -5.34 -10.86 -4.94
#